data_acfde815f78a8405b91b5d3bd3286f8b
#
_entry.id   acfde815f78a8405b91b5d3bd3286f8b
#
_cell.length_a   1.000
_cell.length_b   1.000
_cell.length_c   1.000
_cell.angle_alpha   90.00
_cell.angle_beta   90.00
_cell.angle_gamma   90.00
#
_symmetry.space_group_name_H-M   'P 1'
#
loop_
_entity.id
_entity.type
_entity.pdbx_description
1 polymer ?
#
loop_
_entity_poly.entity_id
_entity_poly.type
_entity_poly.pdbx_seq_one_letter_code
_entity_poly.pdbx_strand_id
1 'polypeptide(L)'
;MRAPGLARQNFRATSVIVSTAVSLLLAQCGQAPSPETLAANSSATQGLTFDERFPAPEFRDRFPSADESLKLHALSDFAPRPPPYQVASLEPQSPARPPRENLTTLVSMRSSAFPYFGNNPASDAPFLNVSSGERRGHRSFSGRVYWQDQTYNDSRVLVHVPERFDARKPGVIVVFFHGNGATLERDVRDRQMVPQQISASGVNAVLLAPQLAVDAADSSAGKFWQPGGFKRFMDEAATNLANLTGDPASAKTFAGMPIVIVGYSGGFLPAAWSLEVGGISDRVRGVVLLDAVYGQLDKFAAWIEHNRSGFFISSYTRYTARHDQELMTMLRGRGIDVSENMDRPLRPGSVVFVETDEGITHRDYVTQAWTHQPIKDVLAKMAAGQPPIRIAAGASGSASR
;
A
#
# COMPACT_ATOMS: atom_id res chain seq x y z
N MET A 1 21.37 -44.90 -59.99
CA MET A 1 22.27 -45.99 -59.56
C MET A 1 22.06 -46.23 -58.07
N ARG A 2 21.54 -47.43 -57.76
CA ARG A 2 21.69 -48.25 -56.56
C ARG A 2 21.74 -47.57 -55.16
N ALA A 3 20.69 -47.84 -54.40
CA ALA A 3 20.80 -48.11 -52.95
C ALA A 3 21.54 -49.40 -52.69
N PRO A 4 22.10 -49.65 -51.48
CA PRO A 4 21.47 -50.53 -50.49
C PRO A 4 21.73 -50.03 -49.07
N GLY A 5 21.21 -50.54 -48.01
CA GLY A 5 20.50 -51.75 -47.64
C GLY A 5 20.23 -51.74 -46.15
N LEU A 6 19.18 -52.40 -45.76
CA LEU A 6 18.72 -52.68 -44.40
C LEU A 6 19.77 -53.34 -43.48
N ALA A 7 19.74 -53.02 -42.19
CA ALA A 7 20.08 -53.94 -41.11
C ALA A 7 19.09 -53.80 -39.95
N ARG A 8 18.18 -54.75 -39.85
CA ARG A 8 17.40 -55.04 -38.65
C ARG A 8 18.33 -55.72 -37.63
N GLN A 9 18.35 -55.22 -36.42
CA GLN A 9 18.81 -56.03 -35.29
C GLN A 9 17.68 -56.11 -34.25
N ASN A 10 17.21 -57.36 -34.14
CA ASN A 10 16.36 -57.87 -33.08
C ASN A 10 17.14 -57.83 -31.75
N PHE A 11 16.58 -57.28 -30.73
CA PHE A 11 16.94 -57.66 -29.36
C PHE A 11 15.71 -58.20 -28.65
N ARG A 12 15.91 -59.47 -28.26
CA ARG A 12 14.96 -60.33 -27.57
C ARG A 12 14.72 -59.85 -26.15
N ALA A 13 13.50 -60.07 -25.73
CA ALA A 13 13.02 -59.95 -24.38
C ALA A 13 13.93 -60.67 -23.37
N THR A 14 14.19 -59.98 -22.27
CA THR A 14 14.50 -60.62 -20.99
C THR A 14 13.51 -60.09 -19.97
N SER A 15 12.40 -60.81 -19.88
CA SER A 15 11.52 -60.71 -18.72
C SER A 15 12.20 -61.45 -17.57
N VAL A 16 12.59 -60.76 -16.54
CA VAL A 16 12.94 -61.33 -15.25
C VAL A 16 12.35 -60.51 -14.15
N ILE A 17 11.26 -61.02 -13.64
CA ILE A 17 10.87 -61.08 -12.22
C ILE A 17 11.32 -59.89 -11.32
N VAL A 18 10.47 -58.87 -11.22
CA VAL A 18 10.35 -58.04 -10.04
C VAL A 18 8.85 -57.98 -9.69
N SER A 19 8.31 -59.08 -9.26
CA SER A 19 6.87 -59.20 -8.95
C SER A 19 6.58 -59.80 -7.58
N THR A 20 7.50 -59.70 -6.63
CA THR A 20 7.27 -60.23 -5.28
C THR A 20 7.65 -59.30 -4.12
N ALA A 21 8.18 -58.11 -4.39
CA ALA A 21 8.51 -57.16 -3.33
C ALA A 21 7.51 -56.00 -3.14
N VAL A 22 6.56 -55.78 -4.07
CA VAL A 22 5.58 -54.70 -3.98
C VAL A 22 4.30 -55.13 -3.25
N SER A 23 4.03 -56.41 -3.13
CA SER A 23 2.80 -56.88 -2.47
C SER A 23 2.87 -56.97 -0.94
N LEU A 24 4.05 -56.82 -0.34
CA LEU A 24 4.17 -56.84 1.13
C LEU A 24 4.21 -55.45 1.75
N LEU A 25 4.40 -54.38 0.97
CA LEU A 25 4.35 -52.99 1.46
C LEU A 25 2.95 -52.34 1.37
N LEU A 26 2.03 -52.98 0.64
CA LEU A 26 0.63 -52.48 0.53
C LEU A 26 -0.31 -53.10 1.59
N ALA A 27 0.15 -54.05 2.41
CA ALA A 27 -0.63 -54.63 3.48
C ALA A 27 -0.50 -53.94 4.84
N GLN A 28 0.29 -52.84 4.94
CA GLN A 28 0.41 -52.02 6.15
C GLN A 28 -0.07 -50.56 5.98
N CYS A 29 -0.58 -50.16 4.82
CA CYS A 29 -1.34 -48.94 4.70
C CYS A 29 -2.73 -49.18 5.26
N GLY A 30 -2.89 -48.86 6.52
CA GLY A 30 -4.05 -49.08 7.34
C GLY A 30 -5.33 -48.50 6.76
N GLN A 31 -6.41 -49.03 7.27
CA GLN A 31 -7.77 -48.58 7.10
C GLN A 31 -7.89 -47.06 6.94
N ALA A 32 -8.68 -46.65 5.97
CA ALA A 32 -9.07 -45.23 5.87
C ALA A 32 -9.62 -44.76 7.23
N PRO A 33 -9.20 -43.60 7.73
CA PRO A 33 -9.68 -43.11 9.01
C PRO A 33 -11.20 -42.99 8.98
N SER A 34 -11.85 -43.35 10.09
CA SER A 34 -13.29 -43.22 10.24
C SER A 34 -13.70 -41.76 10.10
N PRO A 35 -14.96 -41.43 9.77
CA PRO A 35 -15.44 -40.05 9.69
C PRO A 35 -15.18 -39.21 10.97
N GLU A 36 -15.18 -39.89 12.12
CA GLU A 36 -14.87 -39.25 13.42
C GLU A 36 -13.38 -38.85 13.53
N THR A 37 -12.44 -39.62 12.96
CA THR A 37 -11.02 -39.29 12.97
C THR A 37 -10.70 -38.14 11.99
N LEU A 38 -11.46 -38.02 10.90
CA LEU A 38 -11.36 -36.86 9.99
C LEU A 38 -11.92 -35.60 10.61
N ALA A 39 -13.00 -35.71 11.39
CA ALA A 39 -13.57 -34.56 12.13
C ALA A 39 -12.62 -34.07 13.23
N ALA A 40 -11.96 -34.98 13.96
CA ALA A 40 -11.01 -34.63 15.01
C ALA A 40 -9.74 -33.93 14.44
N ASN A 41 -9.25 -34.39 13.28
CA ASN A 41 -8.09 -33.76 12.63
C ASN A 41 -8.45 -32.43 11.93
N SER A 42 -9.71 -32.24 11.52
CA SER A 42 -10.15 -30.96 10.98
C SER A 42 -10.30 -29.88 12.04
N SER A 43 -10.56 -30.28 13.30
CA SER A 43 -10.61 -29.35 14.43
C SER A 43 -9.23 -28.86 14.89
N ALA A 44 -8.16 -29.61 14.60
CA ALA A 44 -6.79 -29.25 14.96
C ALA A 44 -6.11 -28.30 13.94
N THR A 45 -6.71 -28.11 12.76
CA THR A 45 -6.21 -27.24 11.68
C THR A 45 -7.13 -26.08 11.35
N GLN A 46 -8.11 -25.79 12.19
CA GLN A 46 -8.83 -24.52 12.10
C GLN A 46 -7.87 -23.42 12.54
N GLY A 47 -7.07 -22.94 11.60
CA GLY A 47 -6.38 -21.67 11.76
C GLY A 47 -7.41 -20.62 12.10
N LEU A 48 -7.08 -19.73 13.04
CA LEU A 48 -7.87 -18.60 13.49
C LEU A 48 -8.74 -18.05 12.36
N THR A 49 -10.02 -17.89 12.61
CA THR A 49 -10.96 -17.25 11.68
C THR A 49 -10.49 -15.81 11.38
N PHE A 50 -10.99 -15.21 10.31
CA PHE A 50 -10.64 -13.84 9.97
C PHE A 50 -10.94 -12.87 11.15
N ASP A 51 -12.03 -13.09 11.88
CA ASP A 51 -12.42 -12.29 13.05
C ASP A 51 -11.49 -12.54 14.26
N GLU A 52 -10.92 -13.73 14.40
CA GLU A 52 -9.88 -14.02 15.39
C GLU A 52 -8.52 -13.46 15.02
N ARG A 53 -8.22 -13.35 13.71
CA ARG A 53 -7.02 -12.65 13.20
C ARG A 53 -7.17 -11.13 13.26
N PHE A 54 -8.41 -10.62 13.16
CA PHE A 54 -8.76 -9.22 13.18
C PHE A 54 -9.95 -9.03 14.11
N PRO A 55 -9.78 -9.17 15.42
CA PRO A 55 -10.86 -8.90 16.36
C PRO A 55 -11.41 -7.50 16.09
N ALA A 56 -12.73 -7.40 15.98
CA ALA A 56 -13.38 -6.11 15.90
C ALA A 56 -12.88 -5.27 17.09
N PRO A 57 -12.51 -3.99 16.87
CA PRO A 57 -12.07 -3.14 17.95
C PRO A 57 -13.15 -3.11 19.03
N GLU A 58 -12.83 -3.56 20.24
CA GLU A 58 -13.68 -3.32 21.40
C GLU A 58 -13.68 -1.81 21.64
N PHE A 59 -14.76 -1.15 21.24
CA PHE A 59 -15.05 0.23 21.59
C PHE A 59 -15.31 0.29 23.10
N ARG A 60 -14.29 0.51 23.88
CA ARG A 60 -14.45 1.09 25.22
C ARG A 60 -14.12 2.58 25.08
N ASP A 61 -15.22 3.36 25.02
CA ASP A 61 -15.16 4.82 25.09
C ASP A 61 -14.42 5.26 26.34
N ARG A 62 -13.22 5.81 26.19
CA ARG A 62 -12.63 6.74 27.13
C ARG A 62 -12.30 8.01 26.38
N PHE A 63 -13.31 8.82 26.16
CA PHE A 63 -13.10 10.24 25.93
C PHE A 63 -12.95 10.92 27.30
N PRO A 64 -11.93 11.79 27.52
CA PRO A 64 -11.90 12.64 28.68
C PRO A 64 -13.13 13.56 28.65
N SER A 65 -13.76 13.73 29.81
CA SER A 65 -14.94 14.58 29.94
C SER A 65 -14.59 16.03 29.59
N ALA A 66 -15.60 16.79 29.13
CA ALA A 66 -15.46 18.18 28.73
C ALA A 66 -14.81 19.12 29.76
N ASP A 67 -14.79 18.74 31.02
CA ASP A 67 -14.19 19.50 32.12
C ASP A 67 -12.65 19.46 32.19
N GLU A 68 -11.99 18.48 31.58
CA GLU A 68 -10.51 18.46 31.55
C GLU A 68 -9.92 19.35 30.44
N SER A 69 -10.68 19.64 29.39
CA SER A 69 -10.23 20.52 28.29
C SER A 69 -10.19 22.00 28.67
N LEU A 70 -10.92 22.42 29.71
CA LEU A 70 -10.98 23.82 30.15
C LEU A 70 -9.82 24.28 31.06
N LYS A 71 -9.04 23.34 31.61
CA LYS A 71 -7.91 23.69 32.51
C LYS A 71 -6.61 24.03 31.78
N LEU A 72 -6.51 23.79 30.48
CA LEU A 72 -5.29 24.03 29.70
C LEU A 72 -5.21 25.43 29.05
N HIS A 73 -6.24 26.27 29.15
CA HIS A 73 -6.28 27.61 28.51
C HIS A 73 -5.93 28.80 29.42
N ALA A 74 -5.53 28.54 30.65
CA ALA A 74 -5.32 29.61 31.64
C ALA A 74 -3.87 30.05 31.88
N LEU A 75 -2.90 29.64 31.05
CA LEU A 75 -1.46 29.94 31.28
C LEU A 75 -0.75 30.70 30.16
N SER A 76 -1.49 31.39 29.25
CA SER A 76 -0.86 32.12 28.12
C SER A 76 -0.74 33.64 28.24
N ASP A 77 -1.01 34.25 29.40
CA ASP A 77 -1.11 35.70 29.52
C ASP A 77 0.14 36.46 30.00
N PHE A 78 1.32 35.85 29.94
CA PHE A 78 2.57 36.56 30.27
C PHE A 78 3.63 36.34 29.17
N ALA A 79 3.56 37.19 28.12
CA ALA A 79 4.67 37.37 27.19
C ALA A 79 5.10 38.87 27.22
N PRO A 80 6.40 39.20 27.41
CA PRO A 80 6.88 40.58 27.41
C PRO A 80 6.81 41.19 26.00
N ARG A 81 6.39 42.45 25.89
CA ARG A 81 6.33 43.22 24.64
C ARG A 81 7.73 43.49 24.09
N PRO A 82 7.98 43.30 22.79
CA PRO A 82 9.25 43.67 22.16
C PRO A 82 9.36 45.20 21.97
N PRO A 83 10.61 45.72 21.89
CA PRO A 83 10.87 47.18 21.70
C PRO A 83 10.53 47.64 20.27
N PRO A 84 10.31 48.96 20.06
CA PRO A 84 9.92 49.48 18.75
C PRO A 84 11.05 49.43 17.74
N TYR A 85 10.78 48.89 16.55
CA TYR A 85 11.73 48.81 15.44
C TYR A 85 11.70 50.06 14.56
N GLN A 86 12.89 50.53 14.16
CA GLN A 86 13.08 51.55 13.15
C GLN A 86 12.79 51.01 11.75
N VAL A 87 12.02 51.76 10.97
CA VAL A 87 11.62 51.40 9.62
C VAL A 87 12.77 51.69 8.65
N ALA A 88 13.41 50.70 8.09
CA ALA A 88 14.26 50.85 6.91
C ALA A 88 13.38 50.85 5.66
N SER A 89 13.70 51.74 4.71
CA SER A 89 12.98 51.90 3.43
C SER A 89 12.88 50.58 2.67
N LEU A 90 11.64 50.18 2.40
CA LEU A 90 11.33 49.00 1.60
C LEU A 90 11.24 49.37 0.12
N GLU A 91 12.08 48.80 -0.71
CA GLU A 91 11.77 48.68 -2.14
C GLU A 91 10.45 47.90 -2.33
N PRO A 92 9.66 48.18 -3.38
CA PRO A 92 8.37 47.53 -3.55
C PRO A 92 8.60 46.05 -3.83
N GLN A 93 8.50 45.24 -2.78
CA GLN A 93 8.41 43.79 -2.92
C GLN A 93 7.06 43.45 -3.55
N SER A 94 7.07 42.68 -4.62
CA SER A 94 5.85 42.03 -5.16
C SER A 94 5.05 41.43 -4.01
N PRO A 95 3.71 41.56 -3.97
CA PRO A 95 2.90 41.14 -2.87
C PRO A 95 3.21 39.67 -2.55
N ALA A 96 3.76 39.43 -1.36
CA ALA A 96 4.01 38.11 -0.86
C ALA A 96 2.68 37.36 -0.90
N ARG A 97 2.64 36.27 -1.67
CA ARG A 97 1.47 35.38 -1.71
C ARG A 97 1.20 34.96 -0.26
N PRO A 98 -0.04 35.04 0.25
CA PRO A 98 -0.32 34.67 1.63
C PRO A 98 0.19 33.23 1.86
N PRO A 99 0.72 32.93 3.05
CA PRO A 99 1.18 31.59 3.36
C PRO A 99 0.05 30.62 3.05
N ARG A 100 0.32 29.61 2.23
CA ARG A 100 -0.64 28.55 1.97
C ARG A 100 -0.79 27.77 3.26
N GLU A 101 -2.01 27.56 3.70
CA GLU A 101 -2.30 26.61 4.77
C GLU A 101 -2.23 25.17 4.22
N ASN A 102 -2.04 24.21 5.11
CA ASN A 102 -2.20 22.82 4.76
C ASN A 102 -3.62 22.57 4.26
N LEU A 103 -3.76 22.11 3.03
CA LEU A 103 -5.05 21.75 2.47
C LEU A 103 -5.32 20.27 2.69
N THR A 104 -6.29 19.95 3.53
CA THR A 104 -6.78 18.57 3.70
C THR A 104 -8.28 18.54 3.41
N THR A 105 -8.70 17.79 2.40
CA THR A 105 -10.09 17.78 1.95
C THR A 105 -10.49 16.42 1.38
N LEU A 106 -11.79 16.20 1.27
CA LEU A 106 -12.37 15.02 0.60
C LEU A 106 -12.87 15.42 -0.78
N VAL A 107 -12.47 14.66 -1.79
CA VAL A 107 -12.85 14.88 -3.18
C VAL A 107 -13.49 13.62 -3.73
N SER A 108 -14.70 13.70 -4.26
CA SER A 108 -15.32 12.58 -4.97
C SER A 108 -14.66 12.39 -6.33
N MET A 109 -14.18 11.17 -6.59
CA MET A 109 -13.53 10.79 -7.85
C MET A 109 -14.22 9.59 -8.47
N ARG A 110 -14.64 9.70 -9.73
CA ARG A 110 -15.33 8.62 -10.45
C ARG A 110 -14.48 7.37 -10.63
N SER A 111 -13.16 7.52 -10.69
CA SER A 111 -12.19 6.44 -10.83
C SER A 111 -11.65 5.92 -9.48
N SER A 112 -12.17 6.39 -8.33
CA SER A 112 -11.89 5.82 -7.01
C SER A 112 -12.32 4.35 -6.95
N ALA A 113 -11.92 3.63 -5.89
CA ALA A 113 -12.18 2.19 -5.73
C ALA A 113 -13.65 1.82 -5.93
N PHE A 114 -14.56 2.57 -5.34
CA PHE A 114 -16.00 2.31 -5.38
C PHE A 114 -16.80 3.51 -5.92
N PRO A 115 -18.05 3.29 -6.38
CA PRO A 115 -18.73 2.01 -6.54
C PRO A 115 -18.12 1.14 -7.64
N TYR A 116 -18.21 -0.20 -7.46
CA TYR A 116 -17.70 -1.18 -8.40
C TYR A 116 -18.77 -2.23 -8.74
N PHE A 117 -18.99 -2.48 -10.04
CA PHE A 117 -20.02 -3.39 -10.56
C PHE A 117 -19.46 -4.50 -11.45
N GLY A 118 -18.13 -4.64 -11.49
CA GLY A 118 -17.46 -5.69 -12.26
C GLY A 118 -17.37 -7.02 -11.51
N ASN A 119 -16.55 -7.92 -12.04
CA ASN A 119 -16.32 -9.23 -11.48
C ASN A 119 -15.19 -9.21 -10.43
N ASN A 120 -15.27 -10.13 -9.47
CA ASN A 120 -14.14 -10.47 -8.60
C ASN A 120 -13.14 -11.30 -9.43
N PRO A 121 -11.89 -10.85 -9.62
CA PRO A 121 -10.94 -11.54 -10.50
C PRO A 121 -10.51 -12.93 -9.99
N ALA A 122 -10.70 -13.23 -8.71
CA ALA A 122 -10.36 -14.55 -8.16
C ALA A 122 -11.39 -15.63 -8.52
N SER A 123 -12.65 -15.23 -8.78
CA SER A 123 -13.75 -16.18 -9.06
C SER A 123 -14.41 -15.96 -10.43
N ASP A 124 -14.06 -14.88 -11.11
CA ASP A 124 -14.73 -14.35 -12.32
C ASP A 124 -16.26 -14.21 -12.18
N ALA A 125 -16.74 -14.16 -10.95
CA ALA A 125 -18.15 -13.95 -10.63
C ALA A 125 -18.41 -12.46 -10.30
N PRO A 126 -19.66 -11.97 -10.44
CA PRO A 126 -19.99 -10.61 -10.05
C PRO A 126 -19.55 -10.29 -8.63
N PHE A 127 -18.90 -9.14 -8.45
CA PHE A 127 -18.48 -8.68 -7.13
C PHE A 127 -19.66 -8.56 -6.17
N LEU A 128 -20.73 -7.89 -6.62
CA LEU A 128 -21.99 -7.83 -5.87
C LEU A 128 -22.79 -9.11 -6.12
N ASN A 129 -22.51 -10.14 -5.31
CA ASN A 129 -22.96 -11.51 -5.49
C ASN A 129 -24.16 -11.91 -4.59
N VAL A 130 -24.71 -10.94 -3.85
CA VAL A 130 -25.90 -11.13 -2.99
C VAL A 130 -26.91 -10.06 -3.29
N SER A 131 -28.21 -10.41 -3.29
CA SER A 131 -29.31 -9.47 -3.43
C SER A 131 -30.41 -9.73 -2.38
N SER A 132 -31.08 -8.65 -1.95
CA SER A 132 -32.26 -8.68 -1.09
C SER A 132 -33.18 -7.54 -1.53
N GLY A 133 -34.26 -7.89 -2.25
CA GLY A 133 -35.05 -6.92 -2.97
C GLY A 133 -34.20 -6.17 -3.99
N GLU A 134 -34.22 -4.84 -3.94
CA GLU A 134 -33.39 -3.97 -4.81
C GLU A 134 -31.95 -3.79 -4.31
N ARG A 135 -31.66 -4.16 -3.06
CA ARG A 135 -30.32 -4.01 -2.50
C ARG A 135 -29.38 -5.08 -3.05
N ARG A 136 -28.19 -4.66 -3.40
CA ARG A 136 -27.07 -5.53 -3.78
C ARG A 136 -25.99 -5.50 -2.72
N GLY A 137 -25.30 -6.60 -2.55
CA GLY A 137 -24.22 -6.72 -1.57
C GLY A 137 -23.13 -7.68 -2.03
N HIS A 138 -22.05 -7.66 -1.30
CA HIS A 138 -20.94 -8.60 -1.44
C HIS A 138 -20.87 -9.51 -0.21
N ARG A 139 -20.76 -10.81 -0.44
CA ARG A 139 -20.41 -11.78 0.60
C ARG A 139 -18.90 -11.90 0.67
N SER A 140 -18.33 -11.38 1.75
CA SER A 140 -16.89 -11.47 2.00
C SER A 140 -16.42 -12.92 2.18
N PHE A 141 -15.11 -13.12 2.20
CA PHE A 141 -14.52 -14.44 2.42
C PHE A 141 -14.93 -15.07 3.78
N SER A 142 -15.15 -14.24 4.81
CA SER A 142 -15.66 -14.70 6.12
C SER A 142 -17.13 -15.11 6.10
N GLY A 143 -17.83 -14.96 4.97
CA GLY A 143 -19.27 -15.25 4.82
C GLY A 143 -20.17 -14.08 5.21
N ARG A 144 -19.64 -13.00 5.77
CA ARG A 144 -20.42 -11.79 6.11
C ARG A 144 -20.85 -11.07 4.85
N VAL A 145 -22.10 -10.58 4.86
CA VAL A 145 -22.66 -9.79 3.75
C VAL A 145 -22.56 -8.31 4.09
N TYR A 146 -21.92 -7.56 3.18
CA TYR A 146 -21.85 -6.11 3.22
C TYR A 146 -22.66 -5.52 2.06
N TRP A 147 -23.50 -4.53 2.36
CA TRP A 147 -24.38 -3.95 1.38
C TRP A 147 -23.70 -2.81 0.61
N GLN A 148 -23.96 -2.76 -0.69
CA GLN A 148 -23.33 -1.81 -1.60
C GLN A 148 -23.61 -0.35 -1.20
N ASP A 149 -24.85 -0.04 -0.82
CA ASP A 149 -25.31 1.29 -0.41
C ASP A 149 -24.67 1.79 0.90
N GLN A 150 -24.08 0.91 1.70
CA GLN A 150 -23.42 1.24 2.96
C GLN A 150 -21.89 1.14 2.88
N THR A 151 -21.40 0.17 2.14
CA THR A 151 -19.98 -0.22 2.21
C THR A 151 -19.21 0.08 0.92
N TYR A 152 -19.87 -0.01 -0.25
CA TYR A 152 -19.19 0.01 -1.55
C TYR A 152 -19.69 1.10 -2.49
N ASN A 153 -20.12 2.23 -1.97
CA ASN A 153 -20.60 3.38 -2.77
C ASN A 153 -19.83 4.67 -2.55
N ASP A 154 -18.89 4.71 -1.61
CA ASP A 154 -18.12 5.91 -1.32
C ASP A 154 -16.98 6.08 -2.32
N SER A 155 -17.06 7.14 -3.13
CA SER A 155 -16.05 7.48 -4.15
C SER A 155 -15.06 8.57 -3.66
N ARG A 156 -15.13 8.95 -2.39
CA ARG A 156 -14.28 10.01 -1.85
C ARG A 156 -12.83 9.57 -1.73
N VAL A 157 -11.97 10.55 -1.90
CA VAL A 157 -10.52 10.44 -1.74
C VAL A 157 -10.09 11.53 -0.78
N LEU A 158 -9.39 11.19 0.28
CA LEU A 158 -8.73 12.15 1.13
C LEU A 158 -7.50 12.68 0.41
N VAL A 159 -7.55 13.96 0.08
CA VAL A 159 -6.45 14.68 -0.56
C VAL A 159 -5.79 15.58 0.46
N HIS A 160 -4.46 15.53 0.54
CA HIS A 160 -3.70 16.44 1.38
C HIS A 160 -2.54 17.05 0.58
N VAL A 161 -2.50 18.36 0.57
CA VAL A 161 -1.42 19.16 -0.04
C VAL A 161 -0.80 20.01 1.09
N PRO A 162 0.45 19.71 1.49
CA PRO A 162 1.16 20.52 2.49
C PRO A 162 1.32 21.97 2.07
N GLU A 163 1.37 22.89 3.04
CA GLU A 163 1.59 24.33 2.79
C GLU A 163 2.83 24.64 1.94
N ARG A 164 3.89 23.84 2.14
CA ARG A 164 5.19 23.99 1.46
C ARG A 164 5.28 23.30 0.11
N PHE A 165 4.23 22.59 -0.31
CA PHE A 165 4.24 21.90 -1.59
C PHE A 165 4.36 22.89 -2.75
N ASP A 166 5.27 22.61 -3.68
CA ASP A 166 5.50 23.41 -4.90
C ASP A 166 5.51 22.49 -6.13
N ALA A 167 4.47 22.59 -6.96
CA ALA A 167 4.33 21.78 -8.18
C ALA A 167 5.43 22.06 -9.23
N ARG A 168 6.19 23.15 -9.10
CA ARG A 168 7.31 23.49 -10.01
C ARG A 168 8.61 22.77 -9.62
N LYS A 169 8.65 22.15 -8.44
CA LYS A 169 9.79 21.37 -7.95
C LYS A 169 9.55 19.89 -8.14
N PRO A 170 10.62 19.08 -8.25
CA PRO A 170 10.48 17.63 -8.16
C PRO A 170 9.66 17.24 -6.94
N GLY A 171 8.64 16.42 -7.14
CA GLY A 171 7.72 16.01 -6.09
C GLY A 171 7.30 14.56 -6.24
N VAL A 172 6.54 14.05 -5.29
CA VAL A 172 6.02 12.69 -5.26
C VAL A 172 4.54 12.67 -4.83
N ILE A 173 3.77 11.78 -5.42
CA ILE A 173 2.40 11.50 -4.98
C ILE A 173 2.44 10.25 -4.10
N VAL A 174 1.99 10.35 -2.86
CA VAL A 174 1.79 9.21 -1.97
C VAL A 174 0.35 8.74 -2.11
N VAL A 175 0.16 7.49 -2.49
CA VAL A 175 -1.17 6.85 -2.51
C VAL A 175 -1.25 5.90 -1.32
N PHE A 176 -2.17 6.19 -0.40
CA PHE A 176 -2.35 5.41 0.83
C PHE A 176 -3.62 4.56 0.74
N PHE A 177 -3.45 3.24 0.76
CA PHE A 177 -4.55 2.27 0.85
C PHE A 177 -4.71 1.84 2.30
N HIS A 178 -5.83 2.23 2.90
CA HIS A 178 -6.13 1.94 4.30
C HIS A 178 -6.51 0.47 4.55
N GLY A 179 -6.48 0.07 5.81
CA GLY A 179 -6.86 -1.27 6.24
C GLY A 179 -8.37 -1.45 6.39
N ASN A 180 -8.76 -2.67 6.75
CA ASN A 180 -10.13 -3.06 6.99
C ASN A 180 -10.76 -2.24 8.14
N GLY A 181 -12.07 -2.01 8.07
CA GLY A 181 -12.85 -1.30 9.08
C GLY A 181 -12.58 0.20 9.16
N ALA A 182 -11.84 0.79 8.20
CA ALA A 182 -11.45 2.18 8.26
C ALA A 182 -12.39 3.11 7.48
N THR A 183 -12.43 4.36 7.95
CA THR A 183 -12.95 5.51 7.19
C THR A 183 -11.87 6.57 7.04
N LEU A 184 -11.99 7.43 6.02
CA LEU A 184 -10.97 8.42 5.70
C LEU A 184 -10.77 9.44 6.84
N GLU A 185 -11.85 9.93 7.43
CA GLU A 185 -11.80 10.96 8.47
C GLU A 185 -11.34 10.37 9.80
N ARG A 186 -12.06 9.36 10.31
CA ARG A 186 -11.80 8.77 11.62
C ARG A 186 -10.44 8.11 11.70
N ASP A 187 -10.08 7.34 10.66
CA ASP A 187 -8.89 6.51 10.72
C ASP A 187 -7.70 7.14 10.00
N VAL A 188 -7.81 7.48 8.71
CA VAL A 188 -6.66 7.91 7.92
C VAL A 188 -6.19 9.29 8.34
N ARG A 189 -7.13 10.24 8.50
CA ARG A 189 -6.82 11.61 8.89
C ARG A 189 -6.47 11.72 10.39
N ASP A 190 -7.38 11.23 11.26
CA ASP A 190 -7.31 11.55 12.68
C ASP A 190 -6.47 10.53 13.48
N ARG A 191 -6.79 9.23 13.39
CA ARG A 191 -6.11 8.20 14.19
C ARG A 191 -4.71 7.87 13.66
N GLN A 192 -4.58 7.68 12.34
CA GLN A 192 -3.32 7.29 11.69
C GLN A 192 -2.45 8.50 11.33
N MET A 193 -3.02 9.70 11.40
CA MET A 193 -2.33 10.97 11.14
C MET A 193 -1.52 10.98 9.84
N VAL A 194 -2.03 10.31 8.78
CA VAL A 194 -1.30 10.18 7.53
C VAL A 194 -1.00 11.54 6.88
N PRO A 195 -1.95 12.51 6.81
CA PRO A 195 -1.67 13.86 6.31
C PRO A 195 -0.53 14.55 7.08
N GLN A 196 -0.54 14.43 8.39
CA GLN A 196 0.46 15.04 9.27
C GLN A 196 1.86 14.44 9.04
N GLN A 197 1.95 13.11 8.82
CA GLN A 197 3.22 12.45 8.48
C GLN A 197 3.79 12.94 7.15
N ILE A 198 2.91 13.17 6.14
CA ILE A 198 3.33 13.73 4.85
C ILE A 198 3.90 15.14 5.05
N SER A 199 3.18 16.03 5.73
CA SER A 199 3.66 17.39 6.02
C SER A 199 4.96 17.40 6.82
N ALA A 200 5.04 16.55 7.87
CA ALA A 200 6.19 16.48 8.75
C ALA A 200 7.43 15.86 8.09
N SER A 201 7.30 15.20 6.95
CA SER A 201 8.43 14.64 6.22
C SER A 201 9.36 15.71 5.63
N GLY A 202 8.85 16.92 5.40
CA GLY A 202 9.56 18.00 4.72
C GLY A 202 9.82 17.74 3.24
N VAL A 203 9.37 16.61 2.71
CA VAL A 203 9.49 16.25 1.29
C VAL A 203 8.40 16.95 0.49
N ASN A 204 8.71 17.33 -0.74
CA ASN A 204 7.73 17.88 -1.67
C ASN A 204 6.74 16.78 -2.12
N ALA A 205 5.77 16.47 -1.28
CA ALA A 205 4.86 15.35 -1.46
C ALA A 205 3.39 15.76 -1.26
N VAL A 206 2.48 15.09 -1.95
CA VAL A 206 1.02 15.18 -1.74
C VAL A 206 0.46 13.79 -1.44
N LEU A 207 -0.67 13.73 -0.71
CA LEU A 207 -1.36 12.50 -0.36
C LEU A 207 -2.65 12.34 -1.16
N LEU A 208 -2.89 11.11 -1.59
CA LEU A 208 -4.17 10.61 -2.08
C LEU A 208 -4.52 9.35 -1.29
N ALA A 209 -5.64 9.33 -0.59
CA ALA A 209 -6.12 8.12 0.08
C ALA A 209 -7.57 7.86 -0.37
N PRO A 210 -7.81 6.92 -1.31
CA PRO A 210 -9.17 6.56 -1.70
C PRO A 210 -9.87 5.79 -0.59
N GLN A 211 -11.19 6.03 -0.42
CA GLN A 211 -12.01 5.19 0.44
C GLN A 211 -12.14 3.81 -0.21
N LEU A 212 -11.76 2.78 0.54
CA LEU A 212 -12.03 1.38 0.21
C LEU A 212 -13.37 0.96 0.82
N ALA A 213 -13.56 -0.32 1.18
CA ALA A 213 -14.77 -0.78 1.84
C ALA A 213 -14.98 -0.04 3.18
N VAL A 214 -16.08 0.70 3.30
CA VAL A 214 -16.38 1.53 4.49
C VAL A 214 -16.75 0.63 5.66
N ASP A 215 -16.09 0.80 6.81
CA ASP A 215 -16.40 0.09 8.07
C ASP A 215 -16.55 -1.43 7.91
N ALA A 216 -15.82 -2.05 6.99
CA ALA A 216 -15.96 -3.46 6.67
C ALA A 216 -14.65 -4.23 6.80
N ALA A 217 -14.73 -5.46 7.30
CA ALA A 217 -13.61 -6.39 7.27
C ALA A 217 -13.50 -7.01 5.85
N ASP A 218 -13.20 -6.16 4.88
CA ASP A 218 -13.09 -6.51 3.47
C ASP A 218 -12.01 -5.69 2.78
N SER A 219 -11.09 -6.39 2.11
CA SER A 219 -9.93 -5.82 1.41
C SER A 219 -10.18 -5.61 -0.08
N SER A 220 -11.42 -5.73 -0.55
CA SER A 220 -11.75 -5.64 -1.98
C SER A 220 -11.22 -4.37 -2.64
N ALA A 221 -10.54 -4.55 -3.77
CA ALA A 221 -9.85 -3.45 -4.45
C ALA A 221 -10.77 -2.63 -5.39
N GLY A 222 -11.99 -3.11 -5.65
CA GLY A 222 -12.94 -2.40 -6.50
C GLY A 222 -12.42 -2.14 -7.91
N LYS A 223 -12.48 -0.90 -8.39
CA LYS A 223 -11.99 -0.53 -9.73
C LYS A 223 -10.50 -0.70 -9.93
N PHE A 224 -9.71 -0.86 -8.86
CA PHE A 224 -8.28 -1.15 -8.99
C PHE A 224 -8.02 -2.59 -9.47
N TRP A 225 -9.01 -3.47 -9.46
CA TRP A 225 -8.95 -4.77 -10.13
C TRP A 225 -8.98 -4.67 -11.65
N GLN A 226 -9.47 -3.55 -12.21
CA GLN A 226 -9.62 -3.40 -13.65
C GLN A 226 -8.29 -3.03 -14.31
N PRO A 227 -7.98 -3.60 -15.49
CA PRO A 227 -6.86 -3.14 -16.29
C PRO A 227 -6.90 -1.62 -16.50
N GLY A 228 -5.79 -0.95 -16.18
CA GLY A 228 -5.66 0.51 -16.23
C GLY A 228 -6.49 1.25 -15.17
N GLY A 229 -7.07 0.58 -14.17
CA GLY A 229 -7.89 1.19 -13.12
C GLY A 229 -7.11 2.23 -12.32
N PHE A 230 -5.91 1.87 -11.89
CA PHE A 230 -5.05 2.79 -11.16
C PHE A 230 -4.57 3.96 -12.01
N LYS A 231 -4.32 3.76 -13.31
CA LYS A 231 -4.00 4.85 -14.24
C LYS A 231 -5.14 5.87 -14.30
N ARG A 232 -6.38 5.41 -14.50
CA ARG A 232 -7.56 6.30 -14.55
C ARG A 232 -7.72 7.09 -13.26
N PHE A 233 -7.49 6.46 -12.12
CA PHE A 233 -7.50 7.12 -10.82
C PHE A 233 -6.44 8.22 -10.74
N MET A 234 -5.22 7.95 -11.14
CA MET A 234 -4.12 8.93 -11.10
C MET A 234 -4.29 10.06 -12.13
N ASP A 235 -4.89 9.80 -13.30
CA ASP A 235 -5.21 10.83 -14.28
C ASP A 235 -6.28 11.80 -13.74
N GLU A 236 -7.35 11.29 -13.12
CA GLU A 236 -8.38 12.11 -12.49
C GLU A 236 -7.82 12.87 -11.27
N ALA A 237 -6.98 12.23 -10.48
CA ALA A 237 -6.32 12.83 -9.34
C ALA A 237 -5.40 14.00 -9.75
N ALA A 238 -4.67 13.88 -10.86
CA ALA A 238 -3.81 14.94 -11.38
C ALA A 238 -4.61 16.22 -11.69
N THR A 239 -5.78 16.07 -12.29
CA THR A 239 -6.70 17.18 -12.59
C THR A 239 -7.23 17.81 -11.30
N ASN A 240 -7.66 16.99 -10.34
CA ASN A 240 -8.17 17.50 -9.06
C ASN A 240 -7.09 18.21 -8.25
N LEU A 241 -5.87 17.66 -8.18
CA LEU A 241 -4.72 18.30 -7.51
C LEU A 241 -4.39 19.66 -8.14
N ALA A 242 -4.39 19.76 -9.46
CA ALA A 242 -4.15 21.01 -10.18
C ALA A 242 -5.19 22.08 -9.83
N ASN A 243 -6.46 21.70 -9.81
CA ASN A 243 -7.56 22.60 -9.45
C ASN A 243 -7.45 23.04 -7.99
N LEU A 244 -7.18 22.10 -7.07
CA LEU A 244 -7.04 22.38 -5.63
C LEU A 244 -5.84 23.28 -5.31
N THR A 245 -4.76 23.15 -6.08
CA THR A 245 -3.58 24.02 -5.93
C THR A 245 -3.73 25.38 -6.62
N GLY A 246 -4.85 25.62 -7.30
CA GLY A 246 -5.16 26.87 -7.98
C GLY A 246 -4.34 27.11 -9.26
N ASP A 247 -3.76 26.05 -9.82
CA ASP A 247 -3.01 26.09 -11.07
C ASP A 247 -3.41 24.90 -11.97
N PRO A 248 -4.48 25.02 -12.76
CA PRO A 248 -4.93 23.97 -13.67
C PRO A 248 -3.86 23.52 -14.66
N ALA A 249 -2.91 24.39 -15.04
CA ALA A 249 -1.81 24.05 -15.95
C ALA A 249 -0.84 23.01 -15.33
N SER A 250 -0.79 22.92 -14.01
CA SER A 250 0.03 21.92 -13.29
C SER A 250 -0.48 20.48 -13.40
N ALA A 251 -1.66 20.23 -13.99
CA ALA A 251 -2.20 18.88 -14.17
C ALA A 251 -1.22 17.94 -14.89
N LYS A 252 -0.53 18.42 -15.92
CA LYS A 252 0.51 17.66 -16.61
C LYS A 252 1.69 17.31 -15.70
N THR A 253 2.06 18.21 -14.81
CA THR A 253 3.11 17.97 -13.82
C THR A 253 2.71 16.86 -12.85
N PHE A 254 1.50 16.95 -12.27
CA PHE A 254 0.98 15.88 -11.40
C PHE A 254 0.86 14.54 -12.14
N ALA A 255 0.41 14.54 -13.40
CA ALA A 255 0.33 13.35 -14.21
C ALA A 255 1.70 12.69 -14.47
N GLY A 256 2.80 13.43 -14.39
CA GLY A 256 4.17 12.93 -14.54
C GLY A 256 4.89 12.60 -13.23
N MET A 257 4.38 13.01 -12.09
CA MET A 257 5.06 12.78 -10.79
C MET A 257 5.22 11.30 -10.48
N PRO A 258 6.36 10.89 -9.88
CA PRO A 258 6.54 9.57 -9.33
C PRO A 258 5.52 9.28 -8.21
N ILE A 259 5.25 8.01 -8.01
CA ILE A 259 4.26 7.52 -7.06
C ILE A 259 4.94 6.66 -5.99
N VAL A 260 4.57 6.84 -4.73
CA VAL A 260 4.83 5.90 -3.64
C VAL A 260 3.48 5.33 -3.19
N ILE A 261 3.34 4.02 -3.28
CA ILE A 261 2.16 3.31 -2.77
C ILE A 261 2.45 2.87 -1.34
N VAL A 262 1.54 3.20 -0.42
CA VAL A 262 1.57 2.73 0.96
C VAL A 262 0.31 1.90 1.19
N GLY A 263 0.47 0.63 1.52
CA GLY A 263 -0.62 -0.26 1.90
C GLY A 263 -0.54 -0.59 3.39
N TYR A 264 -1.64 -0.42 4.11
CA TYR A 264 -1.76 -0.84 5.49
C TYR A 264 -2.79 -1.96 5.60
N SER A 265 -2.42 -3.09 6.26
CA SER A 265 -3.38 -4.18 6.50
C SER A 265 -4.08 -4.64 5.21
N GLY A 266 -5.40 -4.61 5.16
CA GLY A 266 -6.21 -4.92 3.98
C GLY A 266 -5.88 -4.11 2.72
N GLY A 267 -5.19 -2.98 2.87
CA GLY A 267 -4.69 -2.16 1.75
C GLY A 267 -3.66 -2.85 0.85
N PHE A 268 -3.16 -4.04 1.24
CA PHE A 268 -2.26 -4.84 0.39
C PHE A 268 -2.92 -5.23 -0.93
N LEU A 269 -4.21 -5.53 -0.91
CA LEU A 269 -4.89 -6.05 -2.09
C LEU A 269 -5.00 -4.98 -3.20
N PRO A 270 -5.55 -3.77 -2.96
CA PRO A 270 -5.52 -2.71 -3.97
C PRO A 270 -4.09 -2.29 -4.35
N ALA A 271 -3.11 -2.35 -3.44
CA ALA A 271 -1.71 -2.10 -3.77
C ALA A 271 -1.18 -3.11 -4.79
N ALA A 272 -1.32 -4.42 -4.53
CA ALA A 272 -0.86 -5.48 -5.42
C ALA A 272 -1.50 -5.39 -6.81
N TRP A 273 -2.81 -5.19 -6.90
CA TRP A 273 -3.51 -5.08 -8.17
C TRP A 273 -3.21 -3.79 -8.93
N SER A 274 -2.94 -2.69 -8.22
CA SER A 274 -2.45 -1.44 -8.85
C SER A 274 -1.09 -1.63 -9.52
N LEU A 275 -0.23 -2.48 -8.96
CA LEU A 275 1.06 -2.83 -9.56
C LEU A 275 0.90 -3.77 -10.75
N GLU A 276 0.03 -4.76 -10.67
CA GLU A 276 -0.14 -5.83 -11.66
C GLU A 276 -0.85 -5.34 -12.93
N VAL A 277 -2.03 -4.74 -12.77
CA VAL A 277 -2.90 -4.36 -13.90
C VAL A 277 -3.18 -2.86 -13.98
N GLY A 278 -2.63 -2.07 -13.07
CA GLY A 278 -2.95 -0.65 -12.93
C GLY A 278 -2.55 0.24 -14.09
N GLY A 279 -1.61 -0.19 -14.96
CA GLY A 279 -1.25 0.45 -16.22
C GLY A 279 -0.22 1.59 -16.11
N ILE A 280 0.34 1.84 -14.93
CA ILE A 280 1.40 2.85 -14.66
C ILE A 280 2.40 2.39 -13.62
N SER A 281 2.67 1.10 -13.55
CA SER A 281 3.62 0.55 -12.57
C SER A 281 5.05 1.09 -12.74
N ASP A 282 5.40 1.55 -13.92
CA ASP A 282 6.65 2.25 -14.25
C ASP A 282 6.81 3.62 -13.56
N ARG A 283 5.70 4.27 -13.18
CA ARG A 283 5.72 5.50 -12.37
C ARG A 283 5.88 5.23 -10.87
N VAL A 284 5.63 4.01 -10.40
CA VAL A 284 5.75 3.66 -8.99
C VAL A 284 7.23 3.55 -8.64
N ARG A 285 7.70 4.42 -7.74
CA ARG A 285 9.08 4.49 -7.26
C ARG A 285 9.25 3.94 -5.85
N GLY A 286 8.17 3.59 -5.20
CA GLY A 286 8.21 2.96 -3.89
C GLY A 286 6.93 2.23 -3.56
N VAL A 287 7.06 1.11 -2.87
CA VAL A 287 5.97 0.37 -2.26
C VAL A 287 6.32 0.15 -0.80
N VAL A 288 5.40 0.50 0.08
CA VAL A 288 5.53 0.35 1.53
C VAL A 288 4.34 -0.43 2.04
N LEU A 289 4.58 -1.57 2.64
CA LEU A 289 3.56 -2.42 3.25
C LEU A 289 3.71 -2.38 4.77
N LEU A 290 2.69 -1.87 5.44
CA LEU A 290 2.64 -1.71 6.88
C LEU A 290 1.75 -2.81 7.48
N ASP A 291 2.38 -3.89 7.97
CA ASP A 291 1.72 -5.11 8.45
C ASP A 291 0.63 -5.58 7.47
N ALA A 292 1.01 -5.74 6.20
CA ALA A 292 0.09 -5.79 5.08
C ALA A 292 0.36 -6.93 4.08
N VAL A 293 1.33 -7.84 4.32
CA VAL A 293 1.58 -8.97 3.41
C VAL A 293 0.68 -10.15 3.79
N TYR A 294 -0.62 -10.03 3.47
CA TYR A 294 -1.58 -11.12 3.70
C TYR A 294 -1.77 -12.05 2.48
N GLY A 295 -1.06 -11.80 1.37
CA GLY A 295 -1.13 -12.56 0.14
C GLY A 295 -0.60 -11.78 -1.05
N GLN A 296 -0.90 -12.24 -2.29
CA GLN A 296 -0.47 -11.62 -3.54
C GLN A 296 1.06 -11.53 -3.67
N LEU A 297 1.79 -12.49 -3.09
CA LEU A 297 3.26 -12.51 -3.05
C LEU A 297 3.87 -12.49 -4.45
N ASP A 298 3.23 -13.19 -5.39
CA ASP A 298 3.58 -13.25 -6.81
C ASP A 298 3.63 -11.86 -7.45
N LYS A 299 2.64 -10.99 -7.17
CA LYS A 299 2.54 -9.65 -7.74
C LYS A 299 3.59 -8.71 -7.18
N PHE A 300 3.82 -8.76 -5.86
CA PHE A 300 4.88 -7.99 -5.24
C PHE A 300 6.25 -8.44 -5.73
N ALA A 301 6.50 -9.76 -5.78
CA ALA A 301 7.76 -10.29 -6.27
C ALA A 301 8.02 -9.91 -7.74
N ALA A 302 7.00 -10.01 -8.60
CA ALA A 302 7.10 -9.63 -10.01
C ALA A 302 7.41 -8.13 -10.15
N TRP A 303 6.72 -7.26 -9.39
CA TRP A 303 6.99 -5.83 -9.43
C TRP A 303 8.41 -5.50 -8.97
N ILE A 304 8.89 -6.08 -7.86
CA ILE A 304 10.25 -5.89 -7.34
C ILE A 304 11.29 -6.32 -8.38
N GLU A 305 11.07 -7.45 -9.03
CA GLU A 305 11.99 -7.99 -10.04
C GLU A 305 12.10 -7.09 -11.27
N HIS A 306 10.97 -6.57 -11.75
CA HIS A 306 10.92 -5.78 -12.98
C HIS A 306 11.19 -4.28 -12.76
N ASN A 307 10.98 -3.76 -11.56
CA ASN A 307 11.11 -2.33 -11.26
C ASN A 307 12.32 -2.01 -10.38
N ARG A 308 13.52 -2.14 -10.94
CA ARG A 308 14.78 -1.83 -10.24
C ARG A 308 15.01 -0.33 -9.97
N SER A 309 14.17 0.53 -10.51
CA SER A 309 14.21 1.98 -10.25
C SER A 309 13.42 2.40 -9.01
N GLY A 310 12.64 1.50 -8.44
CA GLY A 310 11.88 1.70 -7.22
C GLY A 310 12.54 1.07 -5.99
N PHE A 311 11.92 1.28 -4.84
CA PHE A 311 12.24 0.57 -3.59
C PHE A 311 11.01 -0.16 -3.06
N PHE A 312 11.23 -1.20 -2.27
CA PHE A 312 10.19 -1.96 -1.60
C PHE A 312 10.50 -2.07 -0.12
N ILE A 313 9.49 -1.82 0.72
CA ILE A 313 9.57 -1.99 2.17
C ILE A 313 8.37 -2.81 2.60
N SER A 314 8.61 -3.86 3.37
CA SER A 314 7.58 -4.51 4.19
C SER A 314 8.01 -4.44 5.64
N SER A 315 7.17 -3.87 6.47
CA SER A 315 7.34 -3.95 7.92
C SER A 315 6.19 -4.75 8.49
N TYR A 316 6.50 -5.68 9.40
CA TYR A 316 5.55 -6.71 9.76
C TYR A 316 5.59 -7.08 11.25
N THR A 317 4.44 -7.54 11.73
CA THR A 317 4.28 -8.19 13.02
C THR A 317 4.16 -9.71 12.84
N ARG A 318 4.03 -10.45 13.93
CA ARG A 318 3.74 -11.88 13.92
C ARG A 318 2.56 -12.29 13.02
N TYR A 319 1.63 -11.38 12.74
CA TYR A 319 0.43 -11.68 11.96
C TYR A 319 0.71 -11.89 10.46
N THR A 320 1.69 -11.17 9.91
CA THR A 320 2.10 -11.32 8.52
C THR A 320 3.46 -11.97 8.34
N ALA A 321 4.22 -12.18 9.43
CA ALA A 321 5.59 -12.71 9.41
C ALA A 321 5.78 -13.93 8.50
N ARG A 322 4.83 -14.87 8.49
CA ARG A 322 4.91 -16.05 7.60
C ARG A 322 4.96 -15.66 6.13
N HIS A 323 4.08 -14.77 5.69
CA HIS A 323 4.04 -14.36 4.28
C HIS A 323 5.22 -13.44 3.93
N ASP A 324 5.67 -12.60 4.87
CA ASP A 324 6.86 -11.78 4.68
C ASP A 324 8.10 -12.65 4.49
N GLN A 325 8.29 -13.68 5.32
CA GLN A 325 9.38 -14.65 5.20
C GLN A 325 9.30 -15.46 3.90
N GLU A 326 8.09 -15.83 3.47
CA GLU A 326 7.87 -16.52 2.20
C GLU A 326 8.26 -15.59 1.03
N LEU A 327 7.84 -14.33 1.04
CA LEU A 327 8.21 -13.34 0.03
C LEU A 327 9.73 -13.10 0.01
N MET A 328 10.38 -12.93 1.17
CA MET A 328 11.84 -12.83 1.27
C MET A 328 12.54 -14.03 0.63
N THR A 329 12.05 -15.25 0.91
CA THR A 329 12.58 -16.48 0.34
C THR A 329 12.45 -16.51 -1.18
N MET A 330 11.28 -16.13 -1.71
CA MET A 330 11.05 -16.02 -3.16
C MET A 330 12.01 -15.03 -3.81
N LEU A 331 12.22 -13.86 -3.18
CA LEU A 331 13.09 -12.80 -3.71
C LEU A 331 14.56 -13.22 -3.68
N ARG A 332 15.03 -13.80 -2.59
CA ARG A 332 16.40 -14.34 -2.48
C ARG A 332 16.65 -15.45 -3.50
N GLY A 333 15.65 -16.32 -3.71
CA GLY A 333 15.71 -17.36 -4.76
C GLY A 333 15.81 -16.81 -6.19
N ARG A 334 15.40 -15.56 -6.42
CA ARG A 334 15.53 -14.82 -7.69
C ARG A 334 16.80 -13.94 -7.74
N GLY A 335 17.69 -14.08 -6.78
CA GLY A 335 18.95 -13.29 -6.73
C GLY A 335 18.74 -11.83 -6.36
N ILE A 336 17.64 -11.49 -5.69
CA ILE A 336 17.36 -10.15 -5.20
C ILE A 336 17.93 -10.02 -3.79
N ASP A 337 18.75 -8.99 -3.59
CA ASP A 337 19.29 -8.66 -2.27
C ASP A 337 18.19 -8.10 -1.39
N VAL A 338 18.04 -8.65 -0.19
CA VAL A 338 17.02 -8.30 0.79
C VAL A 338 17.69 -7.88 2.09
N SER A 339 17.49 -6.62 2.47
CA SER A 339 17.93 -6.07 3.75
C SER A 339 16.87 -6.27 4.82
N GLU A 340 17.29 -6.48 6.06
CA GLU A 340 16.42 -6.52 7.24
C GLU A 340 16.64 -5.28 8.13
N ASN A 341 17.22 -4.21 7.56
CA ASN A 341 17.60 -3.03 8.28
C ASN A 341 17.18 -1.75 7.54
N MET A 342 16.51 -0.85 8.25
CA MET A 342 16.02 0.46 7.78
C MET A 342 16.99 1.62 8.02
N ASP A 343 18.22 1.39 8.48
CA ASP A 343 19.14 2.46 8.88
C ASP A 343 19.73 3.23 7.70
N ARG A 344 19.60 2.71 6.48
CA ARG A 344 20.19 3.28 5.27
C ARG A 344 19.19 4.12 4.48
N PRO A 345 19.67 5.13 3.72
CA PRO A 345 18.85 5.82 2.72
C PRO A 345 18.28 4.82 1.70
N LEU A 346 17.03 5.05 1.29
CA LEU A 346 16.35 4.24 0.28
C LEU A 346 16.83 4.65 -1.12
N ARG A 347 17.47 3.72 -1.80
CA ARG A 347 17.96 3.87 -3.17
C ARG A 347 17.11 3.06 -4.14
N PRO A 348 17.17 3.37 -5.45
CA PRO A 348 16.63 2.48 -6.47
C PRO A 348 17.12 1.04 -6.26
N GLY A 349 16.19 0.08 -6.27
CA GLY A 349 16.46 -1.33 -6.03
C GLY A 349 16.55 -1.75 -4.56
N SER A 350 16.39 -0.84 -3.58
CA SER A 350 16.36 -1.23 -2.17
C SER A 350 15.13 -2.10 -1.89
N VAL A 351 15.35 -3.25 -1.28
CA VAL A 351 14.30 -4.16 -0.80
C VAL A 351 14.56 -4.43 0.68
N VAL A 352 13.61 -4.01 1.53
CA VAL A 352 13.79 -4.02 2.98
C VAL A 352 12.60 -4.69 3.64
N PHE A 353 12.88 -5.61 4.56
CA PHE A 353 11.87 -6.24 5.42
C PHE A 353 12.25 -5.97 6.87
N VAL A 354 11.31 -5.47 7.66
CA VAL A 354 11.55 -5.10 9.07
C VAL A 354 10.53 -5.76 9.95
N GLU A 355 10.99 -6.69 10.78
CA GLU A 355 10.17 -7.18 11.87
C GLU A 355 10.12 -6.12 12.98
N THR A 356 8.94 -5.84 13.51
CA THR A 356 8.78 -4.87 14.58
C THR A 356 8.92 -5.52 15.94
N ASP A 357 9.36 -4.70 16.90
CA ASP A 357 9.52 -5.09 18.30
C ASP A 357 8.20 -5.59 18.90
N GLU A 358 8.32 -6.46 19.91
CA GLU A 358 7.18 -6.89 20.70
C GLU A 358 6.51 -5.69 21.38
N GLY A 359 5.17 -5.68 21.34
CA GLY A 359 4.37 -4.61 21.94
C GLY A 359 3.78 -3.63 20.94
N ILE A 360 4.28 -3.57 19.71
CA ILE A 360 3.62 -2.80 18.65
C ILE A 360 2.39 -3.58 18.15
N THR A 361 1.22 -2.98 18.30
CA THR A 361 -0.02 -3.62 17.85
C THR A 361 -0.30 -3.32 16.38
N HIS A 362 -1.04 -4.22 15.73
CA HIS A 362 -1.51 -3.98 14.36
C HIS A 362 -2.23 -2.63 14.20
N ARG A 363 -3.02 -2.24 15.21
CA ARG A 363 -3.78 -0.98 15.19
C ARG A 363 -2.90 0.27 15.14
N ASP A 364 -1.76 0.24 15.81
CA ASP A 364 -0.87 1.40 15.96
C ASP A 364 0.14 1.50 14.82
N TYR A 365 0.16 0.52 13.95
CA TYR A 365 1.24 0.27 12.98
C TYR A 365 1.50 1.40 12.00
N VAL A 366 0.50 2.19 11.64
CA VAL A 366 0.67 3.35 10.76
C VAL A 366 1.38 4.52 11.47
N THR A 367 1.37 4.53 12.81
CA THR A 367 2.01 5.58 13.61
C THR A 367 3.26 5.11 14.36
N GLN A 368 3.42 3.78 14.55
CA GLN A 368 4.46 3.20 15.41
C GLN A 368 4.97 1.85 14.86
N ALA A 369 5.43 1.77 13.63
CA ALA A 369 6.06 0.55 13.10
C ALA A 369 7.50 0.40 13.66
N TRP A 370 8.53 0.40 12.81
CA TRP A 370 9.94 0.42 13.25
C TRP A 370 10.37 1.75 13.87
N THR A 371 9.53 2.77 13.74
CA THR A 371 9.75 4.12 14.28
C THR A 371 8.42 4.84 14.43
N HIS A 372 8.42 5.92 15.19
CA HIS A 372 7.31 6.86 15.19
C HIS A 372 7.18 7.54 13.83
N GLN A 373 5.96 7.60 13.28
CA GLN A 373 5.67 8.20 11.98
C GLN A 373 6.43 7.53 10.82
N PRO A 374 6.20 6.23 10.57
CA PRO A 374 6.96 5.46 9.58
C PRO A 374 6.86 6.01 8.15
N ILE A 375 5.73 6.59 7.74
CA ILE A 375 5.58 7.21 6.42
C ILE A 375 6.50 8.43 6.28
N LYS A 376 6.60 9.26 7.32
CA LYS A 376 7.55 10.37 7.37
C LYS A 376 8.98 9.88 7.19
N ASP A 377 9.37 8.83 7.92
CA ASP A 377 10.73 8.26 7.87
C ASP A 377 11.06 7.72 6.48
N VAL A 378 10.14 6.97 5.85
CA VAL A 378 10.31 6.49 4.47
C VAL A 378 10.55 7.63 3.50
N LEU A 379 9.73 8.68 3.56
CA LEU A 379 9.87 9.82 2.65
C LEU A 379 11.20 10.55 2.85
N ALA A 380 11.62 10.74 4.10
CA ALA A 380 12.91 11.35 4.41
C ALA A 380 14.09 10.49 3.89
N LYS A 381 14.05 9.17 4.09
CA LYS A 381 15.07 8.24 3.58
C LYS A 381 15.09 8.15 2.04
N MET A 382 13.93 8.22 1.41
CA MET A 382 13.82 8.30 -0.05
C MET A 382 14.48 9.58 -0.58
N ALA A 383 14.21 10.73 0.03
CA ALA A 383 14.83 12.00 -0.36
C ALA A 383 16.36 11.98 -0.17
N ALA A 384 16.84 11.41 0.93
CA ALA A 384 18.27 11.26 1.21
C ALA A 384 18.98 10.27 0.25
N GLY A 385 18.25 9.32 -0.32
CA GLY A 385 18.76 8.34 -1.28
C GLY A 385 18.86 8.84 -2.72
N GLN A 386 18.27 10.01 -3.02
CA GLN A 386 18.36 10.62 -4.35
C GLN A 386 19.78 11.15 -4.59
N PRO A 387 20.38 10.95 -5.78
CA PRO A 387 21.64 11.60 -6.09
C PRO A 387 21.48 13.13 -6.05
N PRO A 388 22.49 13.88 -5.56
CA PRO A 388 22.42 15.34 -5.56
C PRO A 388 22.20 15.84 -6.99
N ILE A 389 21.25 16.76 -7.17
CA ILE A 389 21.02 17.42 -8.45
C ILE A 389 22.31 18.18 -8.78
N ARG A 390 23.08 17.67 -9.72
CA ARG A 390 24.20 18.42 -10.29
C ARG A 390 23.62 19.55 -11.12
N ILE A 391 23.55 20.76 -10.55
CA ILE A 391 23.36 21.97 -11.34
C ILE A 391 24.63 22.06 -12.19
N ALA A 392 24.50 21.83 -13.47
CA ALA A 392 25.59 22.11 -14.41
C ALA A 392 25.95 23.58 -14.23
N ALA A 393 27.10 23.85 -13.64
CA ALA A 393 27.65 25.20 -13.61
C ALA A 393 27.75 25.64 -15.07
N GLY A 394 26.95 26.67 -15.41
CA GLY A 394 26.96 27.23 -16.74
C GLY A 394 28.40 27.55 -17.12
N ALA A 395 28.86 27.01 -18.25
CA ALA A 395 30.10 27.35 -18.86
C ALA A 395 30.08 28.86 -19.16
N SER A 396 30.66 29.65 -18.28
CA SER A 396 31.03 31.02 -18.56
C SER A 396 32.09 30.98 -19.67
N GLY A 397 31.61 31.06 -20.90
CA GLY A 397 32.52 31.27 -22.04
C GLY A 397 33.24 32.58 -21.89
N SER A 398 34.51 32.52 -21.51
CA SER A 398 35.45 33.62 -21.69
C SER A 398 35.75 33.75 -23.17
N ALA A 399 35.06 34.69 -23.82
CA ALA A 399 35.55 35.23 -25.08
C ALA A 399 36.80 36.06 -24.75
N SER A 400 37.96 35.56 -25.10
CA SER A 400 39.16 36.36 -25.21
C SER A 400 39.44 36.66 -26.69
N ARG A 401 39.70 37.89 -26.93
CA ARG A 401 40.02 38.54 -28.20
C ARG A 401 41.18 37.86 -28.95
#